data_2af6f8e4ec8e60bae75d6cd099f55f2d
#
_entry.id   2af6f8e4ec8e60bae75d6cd099f55f2d
#
_cell.length_a   1.000
_cell.length_b   1.000
_cell.length_c   1.000
_cell.angle_alpha   90.00
_cell.angle_beta   90.00
_cell.angle_gamma   90.00
#
_symmetry.space_group_name_H-M   'P 1'
#
loop_
_entity.id
_entity.type
_entity.pdbx_description
1 polymer ?
#
loop_
_entity_poly.entity_id
_entity_poly.type
_entity_poly.pdbx_seq_one_letter_code
_entity_poly.pdbx_strand_id
1 'polypeptide(L)'
;PCLKSIEKNNLEKVKIMWINYPHMPTGASANDRNLIDIIEFGKKHDILICNDNPYAFILNNDQKSILQFRNIYDQILELNSLSKSHNMAGWRIGMVAGNKNLIDSILKVKSNMDSGMFFAIQKAAVKALSLNKEWYLSINQTYRKRRELVWEIMDLLNAKYDKNAKGLFVWGKINNSNSLKFADNILKKYAVFITPGDIFGKNGVGYIRMSLCCNEIVLKEILKRIIK
;
A
#
# COMPACT_ATOMS: atom_id res chain seq x y z
N PRO A 1 9.02 4.18 -9.63
CA PRO A 1 9.28 3.53 -10.93
C PRO A 1 10.57 4.03 -11.56
N CYS A 2 11.16 3.21 -12.46
CA CYS A 2 12.28 3.64 -13.28
C CYS A 2 11.74 4.30 -14.57
N LEU A 3 11.50 5.61 -14.54
CA LEU A 3 10.90 6.35 -15.66
C LEU A 3 11.73 6.22 -16.94
N LYS A 4 13.06 6.29 -16.84
CA LYS A 4 13.98 6.09 -18.00
C LYS A 4 13.80 4.71 -18.66
N SER A 5 13.47 3.68 -17.89
CA SER A 5 13.22 2.35 -18.45
C SER A 5 11.84 2.26 -19.12
N ILE A 6 10.84 2.94 -18.55
CA ILE A 6 9.50 3.02 -19.13
C ILE A 6 9.55 3.77 -20.47
N GLU A 7 10.28 4.88 -20.52
CA GLU A 7 10.42 5.74 -21.69
C GLU A 7 11.07 5.06 -22.92
N LYS A 8 11.79 3.95 -22.71
CA LYS A 8 12.35 3.16 -23.81
C LYS A 8 11.30 2.34 -24.57
N ASN A 9 10.07 2.25 -24.05
CA ASN A 9 8.98 1.54 -24.69
C ASN A 9 8.11 2.50 -25.51
N ASN A 10 7.30 1.95 -26.42
CA ASN A 10 6.30 2.74 -27.12
C ASN A 10 5.17 3.15 -26.15
N LEU A 11 5.02 4.44 -25.87
CA LEU A 11 4.04 4.99 -24.95
C LEU A 11 2.79 5.57 -25.65
N GLU A 12 2.71 5.53 -26.96
CA GLU A 12 1.63 6.14 -27.76
C GLU A 12 0.21 5.73 -27.31
N LYS A 13 0.07 4.45 -26.94
CA LYS A 13 -1.20 3.88 -26.46
C LYS A 13 -1.38 3.94 -24.94
N VAL A 14 -0.38 4.41 -24.19
CA VAL A 14 -0.46 4.50 -22.73
C VAL A 14 -1.26 5.74 -22.36
N LYS A 15 -2.37 5.57 -21.65
CA LYS A 15 -3.25 6.66 -21.22
C LYS A 15 -3.26 6.87 -19.71
N ILE A 16 -2.95 5.84 -18.94
CA ILE A 16 -3.01 5.89 -17.46
C ILE A 16 -1.76 5.20 -16.90
N MET A 17 -1.17 5.84 -15.88
CA MET A 17 -0.11 5.26 -15.06
C MET A 17 -0.60 5.15 -13.62
N TRP A 18 -0.68 3.93 -13.11
CA TRP A 18 -0.96 3.66 -11.70
C TRP A 18 0.31 3.60 -10.89
N ILE A 19 0.33 4.35 -9.79
CA ILE A 19 1.35 4.28 -8.77
C ILE A 19 0.69 4.01 -7.42
N ASN A 20 1.49 3.53 -6.45
CA ASN A 20 1.01 3.26 -5.09
C ASN A 20 2.10 3.70 -4.11
N TYR A 21 1.84 4.75 -3.33
CA TYR A 21 2.74 5.24 -2.29
C TYR A 21 1.98 5.67 -1.04
N PRO A 22 2.34 5.14 0.16
CA PRO A 22 3.34 4.09 0.43
C PRO A 22 3.04 2.79 -0.30
N HIS A 23 4.10 2.18 -0.88
CA HIS A 23 3.97 1.07 -1.82
C HIS A 23 3.66 -0.26 -1.12
N MET A 24 2.70 -1.00 -1.61
CA MET A 24 2.45 -2.39 -1.23
C MET A 24 3.03 -3.32 -2.33
N PRO A 25 3.91 -4.27 -1.98
CA PRO A 25 4.17 -4.84 -0.65
C PRO A 25 5.39 -4.26 0.08
N THR A 26 6.20 -3.40 -0.54
CA THR A 26 7.54 -3.05 -0.05
C THR A 26 7.57 -2.03 1.09
N GLY A 27 6.51 -1.26 1.27
CA GLY A 27 6.45 -0.15 2.23
C GLY A 27 7.29 1.08 1.82
N ALA A 28 7.80 1.12 0.59
CA ALA A 28 8.56 2.25 0.08
C ALA A 28 7.70 3.51 0.02
N SER A 29 8.25 4.65 0.46
CA SER A 29 7.64 5.97 0.34
C SER A 29 8.18 6.71 -0.87
N ALA A 30 7.40 7.62 -1.44
CA ALA A 30 7.88 8.62 -2.37
C ALA A 30 8.21 9.92 -1.62
N ASN A 31 9.33 10.55 -1.96
CA ASN A 31 9.59 11.94 -1.59
C ASN A 31 9.00 12.89 -2.64
N ASP A 32 9.03 14.21 -2.37
CA ASP A 32 8.45 15.20 -3.27
C ASP A 32 9.09 15.14 -4.68
N ARG A 33 10.40 14.97 -4.76
CA ARG A 33 11.11 14.87 -6.03
C ARG A 33 10.63 13.67 -6.86
N ASN A 34 10.43 12.52 -6.21
CA ASN A 34 9.89 11.34 -6.90
C ASN A 34 8.49 11.58 -7.46
N LEU A 35 7.61 12.27 -6.70
CA LEU A 35 6.25 12.58 -7.15
C LEU A 35 6.28 13.60 -8.29
N ILE A 36 7.10 14.64 -8.20
CA ILE A 36 7.29 15.64 -9.24
C ILE A 36 7.79 14.98 -10.53
N ASP A 37 8.84 14.15 -10.45
CA ASP A 37 9.40 13.46 -11.62
C ASP A 37 8.32 12.59 -12.33
N ILE A 38 7.46 11.92 -11.57
CA ILE A 38 6.34 11.11 -12.11
C ILE A 38 5.31 12.01 -12.78
N ILE A 39 4.97 13.15 -12.19
CA ILE A 39 4.00 14.11 -12.73
C ILE A 39 4.53 14.75 -14.00
N GLU A 40 5.79 15.18 -14.01
CA GLU A 40 6.47 15.72 -15.21
C GLU A 40 6.52 14.69 -16.34
N PHE A 41 6.76 13.41 -16.00
CA PHE A 41 6.68 12.32 -16.96
C PHE A 41 5.26 12.17 -17.53
N GLY A 42 4.23 12.20 -16.69
CA GLY A 42 2.83 12.15 -17.11
C GLY A 42 2.48 13.31 -18.04
N LYS A 43 2.89 14.54 -17.68
CA LYS A 43 2.71 15.74 -18.49
C LYS A 43 3.39 15.65 -19.85
N LYS A 44 4.64 15.18 -19.88
CA LYS A 44 5.43 15.02 -21.12
C LYS A 44 4.78 14.06 -22.12
N HIS A 45 4.15 12.99 -21.64
CA HIS A 45 3.61 11.91 -22.46
C HIS A 45 2.08 11.89 -22.54
N ASP A 46 1.41 12.92 -22.02
CA ASP A 46 -0.07 13.01 -21.94
C ASP A 46 -0.70 11.77 -21.25
N ILE A 47 -0.14 11.39 -20.10
CA ILE A 47 -0.55 10.22 -19.32
C ILE A 47 -1.20 10.68 -18.02
N LEU A 48 -2.44 10.25 -17.77
CA LEU A 48 -3.11 10.44 -16.48
C LEU A 48 -2.38 9.66 -15.37
N ILE A 49 -2.01 10.34 -14.30
CA ILE A 49 -1.38 9.69 -13.14
C ILE A 49 -2.42 9.40 -12.05
N CYS A 50 -2.55 8.13 -11.66
CA CYS A 50 -3.41 7.69 -10.57
C CYS A 50 -2.55 7.19 -9.41
N ASN A 51 -2.60 7.86 -8.26
CA ASN A 51 -1.95 7.40 -7.03
C ASN A 51 -2.94 6.67 -6.12
N ASP A 52 -2.75 5.36 -5.95
CA ASP A 52 -3.47 4.58 -4.95
C ASP A 52 -2.78 4.72 -3.58
N ASN A 53 -3.42 5.46 -2.65
CA ASN A 53 -2.82 5.90 -1.40
C ASN A 53 -3.58 5.45 -0.13
N PRO A 54 -3.89 4.14 0.05
CA PRO A 54 -4.63 3.66 1.21
C PRO A 54 -3.79 3.57 2.49
N TYR A 55 -2.46 3.64 2.37
CA TYR A 55 -1.51 3.45 3.48
C TYR A 55 -0.91 4.74 4.02
N ALA A 56 -1.35 5.91 3.54
CA ALA A 56 -0.78 7.21 3.91
C ALA A 56 -0.63 7.42 5.43
N PHE A 57 -1.59 6.92 6.23
CA PHE A 57 -1.65 7.14 7.67
C PHE A 57 -1.13 5.97 8.51
N ILE A 58 -0.60 4.92 7.89
CA ILE A 58 -0.16 3.71 8.60
C ILE A 58 1.36 3.69 8.73
N LEU A 59 1.83 3.80 10.00
CA LEU A 59 3.26 3.83 10.36
C LEU A 59 4.04 4.87 9.53
N ASN A 60 3.39 5.97 9.21
CA ASN A 60 3.91 7.03 8.37
C ASN A 60 3.65 8.39 9.05
N ASN A 61 4.71 9.13 9.34
CA ASN A 61 4.64 10.47 9.95
C ASN A 61 4.74 11.59 8.90
N ASP A 62 5.07 11.24 7.64
CA ASP A 62 5.19 12.18 6.52
C ASP A 62 4.16 11.78 5.45
N GLN A 63 2.90 12.13 5.71
CA GLN A 63 1.80 11.88 4.79
C GLN A 63 1.91 12.82 3.60
N LYS A 64 1.95 12.25 2.39
CA LYS A 64 2.02 13.01 1.15
C LYS A 64 0.83 12.69 0.27
N SER A 65 0.32 13.73 -0.39
CA SER A 65 -0.67 13.61 -1.45
C SER A 65 -0.06 14.08 -2.77
N ILE A 66 -0.28 13.33 -3.84
CA ILE A 66 0.16 13.75 -5.18
C ILE A 66 -0.55 15.04 -5.62
N LEU A 67 -1.75 15.31 -5.09
CA LEU A 67 -2.57 16.48 -5.42
C LEU A 67 -1.94 17.80 -4.97
N GLN A 68 -0.95 17.79 -4.07
CA GLN A 68 -0.21 19.01 -3.71
C GLN A 68 0.57 19.61 -4.90
N PHE A 69 0.83 18.81 -5.93
CA PHE A 69 1.56 19.20 -7.14
C PHE A 69 0.67 19.41 -8.38
N ARG A 70 -0.67 19.52 -8.20
CA ARG A 70 -1.64 19.69 -9.30
C ARG A 70 -1.38 20.90 -10.21
N ASN A 71 -0.66 21.91 -9.71
CA ASN A 71 -0.25 23.09 -10.48
C ASN A 71 0.80 22.77 -11.56
N ILE A 72 1.52 21.65 -11.46
CA ILE A 72 2.50 21.20 -12.47
C ILE A 72 1.76 20.54 -13.63
N TYR A 73 0.79 19.69 -13.31
CA TYR A 73 -0.02 18.93 -14.25
C TYR A 73 -1.34 18.53 -13.60
N ASP A 74 -2.46 18.86 -14.22
CA ASP A 74 -3.78 18.68 -13.61
C ASP A 74 -4.46 17.33 -13.95
N GLN A 75 -3.82 16.50 -14.79
CA GLN A 75 -4.29 15.13 -15.08
C GLN A 75 -3.74 14.15 -14.05
N ILE A 76 -4.11 14.39 -12.78
CA ILE A 76 -3.75 13.53 -11.66
C ILE A 76 -4.97 13.19 -10.81
N LEU A 77 -5.02 11.95 -10.34
CA LEU A 77 -6.03 11.45 -9.40
C LEU A 77 -5.35 10.82 -8.19
N GLU A 78 -5.93 10.99 -7.02
CA GLU A 78 -5.57 10.26 -5.83
C GLU A 78 -6.75 9.46 -5.32
N LEU A 79 -6.51 8.16 -5.08
CA LEU A 79 -7.47 7.27 -4.46
C LEU A 79 -7.08 7.05 -3.00
N ASN A 80 -8.05 7.15 -2.10
CA ASN A 80 -7.84 6.87 -0.69
C ASN A 80 -8.95 5.97 -0.17
N SER A 81 -8.72 5.30 0.97
CA SER A 81 -9.64 4.33 1.52
C SER A 81 -9.63 4.36 3.04
N LEU A 82 -10.81 4.21 3.63
CA LEU A 82 -10.96 4.04 5.07
C LEU A 82 -10.63 2.60 5.53
N SER A 83 -10.41 1.69 4.59
CA SER A 83 -10.14 0.27 4.88
C SER A 83 -8.95 0.06 5.81
N LYS A 84 -7.89 0.88 5.67
CA LYS A 84 -6.63 0.73 6.44
C LYS A 84 -6.54 1.73 7.57
N SER A 85 -6.73 3.01 7.27
CA SER A 85 -6.61 4.11 8.24
C SER A 85 -7.66 4.10 9.34
N HIS A 86 -8.83 3.47 9.09
CA HIS A 86 -9.97 3.44 10.02
C HIS A 86 -10.47 2.02 10.33
N ASN A 87 -9.70 0.98 9.97
CA ASN A 87 -10.09 -0.42 10.16
C ASN A 87 -11.46 -0.78 9.53
N MET A 88 -11.84 -0.10 8.46
CA MET A 88 -13.14 -0.26 7.79
C MET A 88 -13.05 -1.08 6.50
N ALA A 89 -12.18 -2.11 6.46
CA ALA A 89 -11.98 -2.92 5.24
C ALA A 89 -13.27 -3.61 4.76
N GLY A 90 -14.10 -4.11 5.67
CA GLY A 90 -15.40 -4.75 5.36
C GLY A 90 -16.48 -3.78 4.93
N TRP A 91 -16.36 -2.48 5.19
CA TRP A 91 -17.34 -1.46 4.85
C TRP A 91 -17.31 -1.03 3.38
N ARG A 92 -16.27 -1.39 2.65
CA ARG A 92 -16.09 -1.13 1.21
C ARG A 92 -16.25 0.33 0.84
N ILE A 93 -15.55 1.24 1.55
CA ILE A 93 -15.62 2.68 1.34
C ILE A 93 -14.24 3.30 1.11
N GLY A 94 -14.18 4.13 0.11
CA GLY A 94 -13.03 4.94 -0.27
C GLY A 94 -13.48 6.15 -1.05
N MET A 95 -12.54 6.93 -1.53
CA MET A 95 -12.78 8.11 -2.34
C MET A 95 -11.75 8.24 -3.45
N VAL A 96 -12.12 8.95 -4.50
CA VAL A 96 -11.20 9.47 -5.51
C VAL A 96 -11.29 11.00 -5.50
N ALA A 97 -10.13 11.64 -5.58
CA ALA A 97 -10.01 13.09 -5.59
C ALA A 97 -9.11 13.53 -6.76
N GLY A 98 -9.39 14.71 -7.32
CA GLY A 98 -8.61 15.26 -8.43
C GLY A 98 -9.34 16.37 -9.16
N ASN A 99 -8.95 16.62 -10.41
CA ASN A 99 -9.56 17.59 -11.30
C ASN A 99 -11.06 17.31 -11.53
N LYS A 100 -11.86 18.36 -11.54
CA LYS A 100 -13.33 18.26 -11.75
C LYS A 100 -13.71 17.47 -12.99
N ASN A 101 -13.07 17.70 -14.12
CA ASN A 101 -13.42 17.04 -15.39
C ASN A 101 -13.16 15.52 -15.32
N LEU A 102 -12.08 15.10 -14.64
CA LEU A 102 -11.77 13.69 -14.41
C LEU A 102 -12.80 13.06 -13.46
N ILE A 103 -13.14 13.76 -12.38
CA ILE A 103 -14.16 13.29 -11.42
C ILE A 103 -15.53 13.19 -12.09
N ASP A 104 -15.93 14.18 -12.89
CA ASP A 104 -17.20 14.14 -13.64
C ASP A 104 -17.25 12.94 -14.61
N SER A 105 -16.13 12.63 -15.27
CA SER A 105 -16.01 11.47 -16.17
C SER A 105 -16.16 10.14 -15.39
N ILE A 106 -15.51 10.02 -14.23
CA ILE A 106 -15.65 8.87 -13.34
C ILE A 106 -17.10 8.75 -12.85
N LEU A 107 -17.69 9.85 -12.41
CA LEU A 107 -19.07 9.88 -11.90
C LEU A 107 -20.06 9.46 -12.97
N LYS A 108 -19.87 9.89 -14.23
CA LYS A 108 -20.72 9.49 -15.36
C LYS A 108 -20.75 7.97 -15.54
N VAL A 109 -19.60 7.30 -15.42
CA VAL A 109 -19.52 5.83 -15.48
C VAL A 109 -20.13 5.21 -14.22
N LYS A 110 -19.71 5.68 -13.04
CA LYS A 110 -20.12 5.16 -11.74
C LYS A 110 -21.64 5.21 -11.56
N SER A 111 -22.30 6.31 -11.95
CA SER A 111 -23.75 6.47 -11.83
C SER A 111 -24.56 5.53 -12.73
N ASN A 112 -23.92 4.95 -13.76
CA ASN A 112 -24.50 3.91 -14.60
C ASN A 112 -24.21 2.48 -14.12
N MET A 113 -23.28 2.31 -13.18
CA MET A 113 -22.90 1.01 -12.62
C MET A 113 -23.74 0.65 -11.39
N ASP A 114 -24.12 1.62 -10.59
CA ASP A 114 -24.93 1.42 -9.37
C ASP A 114 -25.76 2.66 -9.04
N SER A 115 -26.79 2.46 -8.19
CA SER A 115 -27.70 3.51 -7.74
C SER A 115 -27.14 4.36 -6.58
N GLY A 116 -25.87 4.22 -6.27
CA GLY A 116 -25.19 4.93 -5.19
C GLY A 116 -24.89 4.04 -3.98
N MET A 117 -24.18 4.63 -3.03
CA MET A 117 -23.74 3.95 -1.82
C MET A 117 -24.84 4.00 -0.73
N PHE A 118 -25.00 2.90 0.00
CA PHE A 118 -25.92 2.83 1.15
C PHE A 118 -25.65 3.97 2.13
N PHE A 119 -26.70 4.72 2.48
CA PHE A 119 -26.60 5.97 3.24
C PHE A 119 -25.94 5.80 4.62
N ALA A 120 -26.21 4.68 5.31
CA ALA A 120 -25.61 4.40 6.62
C ALA A 120 -24.07 4.29 6.53
N ILE A 121 -23.52 3.71 5.44
CA ILE A 121 -22.08 3.65 5.20
C ILE A 121 -21.51 5.05 5.02
N GLN A 122 -22.21 5.94 4.30
CA GLN A 122 -21.79 7.34 4.14
C GLN A 122 -21.75 8.06 5.49
N LYS A 123 -22.77 7.91 6.34
CA LYS A 123 -22.78 8.49 7.70
C LYS A 123 -21.65 7.94 8.57
N ALA A 124 -21.37 6.63 8.50
CA ALA A 124 -20.24 6.03 9.20
C ALA A 124 -18.91 6.59 8.72
N ALA A 125 -18.74 6.82 7.42
CA ALA A 125 -17.54 7.44 6.86
C ALA A 125 -17.36 8.88 7.34
N VAL A 126 -18.42 9.69 7.38
CA VAL A 126 -18.39 11.06 7.94
C VAL A 126 -17.91 11.02 9.39
N LYS A 127 -18.46 10.09 10.20
CA LYS A 127 -18.02 9.92 11.59
C LYS A 127 -16.57 9.48 11.70
N ALA A 128 -16.13 8.53 10.86
CA ALA A 128 -14.75 8.08 10.83
C ALA A 128 -13.77 9.23 10.47
N LEU A 129 -14.10 10.00 9.43
CA LEU A 129 -13.29 11.14 8.99
C LEU A 129 -13.26 12.30 10.01
N SER A 130 -14.22 12.37 10.94
CA SER A 130 -14.23 13.36 12.03
C SER A 130 -13.36 12.96 13.24
N LEU A 131 -12.75 11.75 13.21
CA LEU A 131 -11.83 11.34 14.27
C LEU A 131 -10.56 12.21 14.26
N ASN A 132 -10.07 12.46 15.46
CA ASN A 132 -8.92 13.33 15.68
C ASN A 132 -7.56 12.58 15.56
N LYS A 133 -6.48 13.27 15.86
CA LYS A 133 -5.12 12.74 15.78
C LYS A 133 -4.89 11.54 16.71
N GLU A 134 -5.56 11.50 17.85
CA GLU A 134 -5.45 10.42 18.84
C GLU A 134 -5.85 9.05 18.25
N TRP A 135 -6.82 9.02 17.35
CA TRP A 135 -7.16 7.81 16.61
C TRP A 135 -5.96 7.24 15.87
N TYR A 136 -5.29 8.07 15.06
CA TYR A 136 -4.12 7.64 14.28
C TYR A 136 -2.93 7.26 15.16
N LEU A 137 -2.74 7.94 16.29
CA LEU A 137 -1.70 7.59 17.25
C LEU A 137 -1.96 6.21 17.88
N SER A 138 -3.19 5.94 18.28
CA SER A 138 -3.61 4.67 18.89
C SER A 138 -3.44 3.50 17.92
N ILE A 139 -3.96 3.62 16.70
CA ILE A 139 -3.85 2.55 15.69
C ILE A 139 -2.38 2.28 15.32
N ASN A 140 -1.58 3.33 15.17
CA ASN A 140 -0.16 3.20 14.86
C ASN A 140 0.66 2.66 16.03
N GLN A 141 0.26 2.88 17.28
CA GLN A 141 0.88 2.23 18.44
C GLN A 141 0.70 0.71 18.40
N THR A 142 -0.50 0.26 18.05
CA THR A 142 -0.78 -1.19 17.86
C THR A 142 0.08 -1.76 16.74
N TYR A 143 0.16 -1.10 15.60
CA TYR A 143 0.97 -1.59 14.47
C TYR A 143 2.48 -1.53 14.75
N ARG A 144 2.98 -0.60 15.56
CA ARG A 144 4.40 -0.60 16.00
C ARG A 144 4.72 -1.86 16.79
N LYS A 145 3.91 -2.21 17.81
CA LYS A 145 4.09 -3.43 18.63
C LYS A 145 4.11 -4.69 17.76
N ARG A 146 3.18 -4.78 16.81
CA ARG A 146 3.11 -5.92 15.89
C ARG A 146 4.29 -5.96 14.94
N ARG A 147 4.75 -4.81 14.49
CA ARG A 147 5.91 -4.69 13.60
C ARG A 147 7.19 -5.16 14.27
N GLU A 148 7.39 -4.85 15.53
CA GLU A 148 8.51 -5.34 16.32
C GLU A 148 8.53 -6.88 16.37
N LEU A 149 7.40 -7.52 16.70
CA LEU A 149 7.29 -8.97 16.68
C LEU A 149 7.53 -9.58 15.29
N VAL A 150 7.06 -8.92 14.23
CA VAL A 150 7.31 -9.37 12.86
C VAL A 150 8.78 -9.21 12.49
N TRP A 151 9.46 -8.16 12.95
CA TRP A 151 10.90 -8.00 12.76
C TRP A 151 11.69 -9.14 13.43
N GLU A 152 11.34 -9.51 14.66
CA GLU A 152 11.94 -10.68 15.34
C GLU A 152 11.75 -11.96 14.52
N ILE A 153 10.55 -12.18 13.97
CA ILE A 153 10.29 -13.33 13.09
C ILE A 153 11.18 -13.28 11.84
N MET A 154 11.30 -12.10 11.19
CA MET A 154 12.13 -11.94 10.02
C MET A 154 13.62 -12.20 10.31
N ASP A 155 14.11 -11.75 11.48
CA ASP A 155 15.48 -11.98 11.93
C ASP A 155 15.76 -13.48 12.12
N LEU A 156 14.84 -14.22 12.76
CA LEU A 156 14.93 -15.68 12.92
C LEU A 156 14.92 -16.42 11.56
N LEU A 157 14.24 -15.86 10.57
CA LEU A 157 14.20 -16.40 9.21
C LEU A 157 15.39 -15.94 8.35
N ASN A 158 16.33 -15.17 8.91
CA ASN A 158 17.46 -14.55 8.21
C ASN A 158 17.02 -13.71 7.01
N ALA A 159 15.87 -13.04 7.08
CA ALA A 159 15.36 -12.15 6.05
C ALA A 159 15.80 -10.70 6.30
N LYS A 160 16.35 -10.04 5.28
CA LYS A 160 16.75 -8.62 5.35
C LYS A 160 15.57 -7.73 4.97
N TYR A 161 15.25 -6.73 5.78
CA TYR A 161 14.12 -5.83 5.58
C TYR A 161 14.47 -4.37 5.90
N ASP A 162 13.67 -3.43 5.40
CA ASP A 162 13.83 -2.00 5.68
C ASP A 162 12.99 -1.62 6.91
N LYS A 163 13.66 -1.13 7.97
CA LYS A 163 13.01 -0.64 9.21
C LYS A 163 12.24 0.68 9.00
N ASN A 164 12.53 1.40 7.91
CA ASN A 164 11.85 2.66 7.57
C ASN A 164 10.61 2.46 6.70
N ALA A 165 10.33 1.23 6.27
CA ALA A 165 9.16 0.89 5.47
C ALA A 165 7.86 1.32 6.16
N LYS A 166 6.88 1.77 5.37
CA LYS A 166 5.57 2.25 5.82
C LYS A 166 4.47 1.22 5.52
N GLY A 167 3.27 1.47 6.05
CA GLY A 167 2.11 0.62 5.77
C GLY A 167 2.03 -0.63 6.65
N LEU A 168 1.29 -1.63 6.19
CA LEU A 168 0.86 -2.79 6.97
C LEU A 168 1.69 -4.06 6.74
N PHE A 169 2.81 -3.97 6.03
CA PHE A 169 3.57 -5.14 5.63
C PHE A 169 5.05 -4.97 5.92
N VAL A 170 5.70 -6.06 6.29
CA VAL A 170 7.15 -6.18 6.29
C VAL A 170 7.55 -7.03 5.09
N TRP A 171 8.41 -6.45 4.24
CA TRP A 171 8.93 -7.06 3.02
C TRP A 171 10.38 -7.44 3.25
N GLY A 172 10.65 -8.74 3.28
CA GLY A 172 11.96 -9.27 3.63
C GLY A 172 12.61 -10.01 2.47
N LYS A 173 13.86 -9.67 2.15
CA LYS A 173 14.70 -10.41 1.21
C LYS A 173 15.30 -11.62 1.91
N ILE A 174 15.08 -12.83 1.38
CA ILE A 174 15.65 -14.07 1.86
C ILE A 174 16.92 -14.45 1.07
N ASN A 175 17.78 -15.24 1.66
CA ASN A 175 19.00 -15.72 1.00
C ASN A 175 18.75 -16.82 -0.05
N ASN A 176 17.48 -17.22 -0.23
CA ASN A 176 17.05 -18.21 -1.20
C ASN A 176 16.34 -17.52 -2.36
N SER A 177 16.69 -17.86 -3.61
CA SER A 177 16.04 -17.32 -4.80
C SER A 177 14.65 -17.92 -5.08
N ASN A 178 14.24 -18.96 -4.36
CA ASN A 178 12.93 -19.61 -4.53
C ASN A 178 12.04 -19.32 -3.32
N SER A 179 11.30 -18.21 -3.36
CA SER A 179 10.42 -17.78 -2.27
C SER A 179 9.26 -18.74 -2.04
N LEU A 180 8.73 -19.38 -3.07
CA LEU A 180 7.66 -20.39 -2.96
C LEU A 180 8.13 -21.58 -2.13
N LYS A 181 9.27 -22.17 -2.53
CA LYS A 181 9.84 -23.32 -1.80
C LYS A 181 10.21 -22.95 -0.36
N PHE A 182 10.70 -21.73 -0.15
CA PHE A 182 10.99 -21.23 1.20
C PHE A 182 9.70 -21.15 2.05
N ALA A 183 8.65 -20.53 1.54
CA ALA A 183 7.36 -20.43 2.22
C ALA A 183 6.74 -21.80 2.52
N ASP A 184 6.80 -22.75 1.59
CA ASP A 184 6.34 -24.13 1.76
C ASP A 184 7.13 -24.86 2.86
N ASN A 185 8.44 -24.67 2.93
CA ASN A 185 9.26 -25.26 3.99
C ASN A 185 8.89 -24.69 5.38
N ILE A 186 8.64 -23.40 5.49
CA ILE A 186 8.19 -22.76 6.75
C ILE A 186 6.82 -23.29 7.13
N LEU A 187 5.89 -23.43 6.17
CA LEU A 187 4.56 -23.98 6.42
C LEU A 187 4.65 -25.43 6.92
N LYS A 188 5.44 -26.27 6.26
CA LYS A 188 5.60 -27.70 6.63
C LYS A 188 6.29 -27.87 8.01
N LYS A 189 7.35 -27.09 8.26
CA LYS A 189 8.16 -27.24 9.46
C LYS A 189 7.51 -26.63 10.70
N TYR A 190 6.87 -25.47 10.58
CA TYR A 190 6.39 -24.69 11.71
C TYR A 190 4.87 -24.48 11.73
N ALA A 191 4.14 -24.98 10.72
CA ALA A 191 2.71 -24.70 10.51
C ALA A 191 2.41 -23.18 10.48
N VAL A 192 3.30 -22.41 9.81
CA VAL A 192 3.20 -20.95 9.65
C VAL A 192 3.19 -20.63 8.18
N PHE A 193 2.11 -19.98 7.71
CA PHE A 193 2.03 -19.47 6.33
C PHE A 193 2.67 -18.09 6.24
N ILE A 194 3.61 -17.93 5.31
CA ILE A 194 4.22 -16.64 4.96
C ILE A 194 4.03 -16.43 3.47
N THR A 195 3.63 -15.22 3.09
CA THR A 195 3.39 -14.90 1.68
C THR A 195 4.70 -14.86 0.88
N PRO A 196 4.89 -15.72 -0.13
CA PRO A 196 6.05 -15.65 -1.00
C PRO A 196 5.99 -14.42 -1.91
N GLY A 197 7.14 -13.83 -2.19
CA GLY A 197 7.22 -12.60 -2.99
C GLY A 197 6.87 -12.79 -4.47
N ASP A 198 7.02 -13.99 -4.99
CA ASP A 198 6.73 -14.35 -6.38
C ASP A 198 5.31 -13.96 -6.81
N ILE A 199 4.32 -14.00 -5.90
CA ILE A 199 2.92 -13.62 -6.21
C ILE A 199 2.76 -12.13 -6.58
N PHE A 200 3.77 -11.29 -6.29
CA PHE A 200 3.80 -9.86 -6.64
C PHE A 200 4.56 -9.60 -7.95
N GLY A 201 4.90 -10.63 -8.68
CA GLY A 201 5.59 -10.56 -9.95
C GLY A 201 7.09 -10.92 -9.87
N LYS A 202 7.76 -10.91 -11.01
CA LYS A 202 9.15 -11.38 -11.16
C LYS A 202 10.18 -10.67 -10.23
N ASN A 203 9.92 -9.43 -9.87
CA ASN A 203 10.79 -8.66 -8.96
C ASN A 203 10.57 -9.03 -7.48
N GLY A 204 9.58 -9.85 -7.18
CA GLY A 204 9.31 -10.39 -5.86
C GLY A 204 10.05 -11.71 -5.56
N VAL A 205 10.68 -12.31 -6.57
CA VAL A 205 11.48 -13.53 -6.40
C VAL A 205 12.61 -13.29 -5.40
N GLY A 206 12.78 -14.19 -4.43
CA GLY A 206 13.76 -14.04 -3.35
C GLY A 206 13.28 -13.14 -2.19
N TYR A 207 11.98 -12.82 -2.14
CA TYR A 207 11.38 -12.05 -1.05
C TYR A 207 10.21 -12.80 -0.41
N ILE A 208 9.89 -12.39 0.83
CA ILE A 208 8.70 -12.81 1.56
C ILE A 208 8.00 -11.58 2.14
N ARG A 209 6.68 -11.70 2.38
CA ARG A 209 5.87 -10.65 2.98
C ARG A 209 5.16 -11.17 4.24
N MET A 210 5.24 -10.41 5.33
CA MET A 210 4.41 -10.62 6.51
C MET A 210 3.48 -9.43 6.75
N SER A 211 2.26 -9.72 7.20
CA SER A 211 1.23 -8.72 7.49
C SER A 211 1.22 -8.36 8.98
N LEU A 212 1.01 -7.08 9.29
CA LEU A 212 0.78 -6.58 10.65
C LEU A 212 -0.69 -6.71 11.08
N CYS A 213 -1.56 -7.33 10.26
CA CYS A 213 -2.97 -7.50 10.60
C CYS A 213 -3.23 -8.61 11.62
N CYS A 214 -2.30 -9.56 11.81
CA CYS A 214 -2.37 -10.54 12.89
C CYS A 214 -2.23 -9.87 14.26
N ASN A 215 -2.97 -10.36 15.26
CA ASN A 215 -2.82 -9.86 16.63
C ASN A 215 -1.52 -10.37 17.26
N GLU A 216 -1.14 -9.75 18.38
CA GLU A 216 0.12 -10.03 19.07
C GLU A 216 0.19 -11.45 19.64
N ILE A 217 -0.95 -12.06 19.98
CA ILE A 217 -1.02 -13.46 20.49
C ILE A 217 -0.57 -14.41 19.39
N VAL A 218 -1.11 -14.25 18.18
CA VAL A 218 -0.74 -15.07 17.02
C VAL A 218 0.73 -14.87 16.65
N LEU A 219 1.21 -13.61 16.65
CA LEU A 219 2.62 -13.33 16.32
C LEU A 219 3.59 -13.94 17.34
N LYS A 220 3.26 -13.89 18.63
CA LYS A 220 4.04 -14.54 19.69
C LYS A 220 4.02 -16.08 19.57
N GLU A 221 2.89 -16.65 19.14
CA GLU A 221 2.82 -18.09 18.90
C GLU A 221 3.70 -18.50 17.70
N ILE A 222 3.73 -17.69 16.62
CA ILE A 222 4.64 -17.89 15.49
C ILE A 222 6.10 -17.91 15.95
N LEU A 223 6.51 -16.93 16.76
CA LEU A 223 7.86 -16.87 17.35
C LEU A 223 8.21 -18.16 18.11
N LYS A 224 7.31 -18.61 18.99
CA LYS A 224 7.52 -19.86 19.74
C LYS A 224 7.70 -21.09 18.85
N ARG A 225 6.98 -21.16 17.72
CA ARG A 225 7.09 -22.28 16.77
C ARG A 225 8.39 -22.28 15.99
N ILE A 226 8.90 -21.09 15.64
CA ILE A 226 10.14 -20.97 14.86
C ILE A 226 11.39 -21.18 15.72
N ILE A 227 11.34 -20.81 17.01
CA ILE A 227 12.46 -21.00 17.97
C ILE A 227 12.65 -22.48 18.35
N LYS A 228 11.56 -23.28 18.37
CA LYS A 228 11.62 -24.73 18.62
C LYS A 228 12.26 -25.47 17.44
#